data_6e076ab557b0d08a07f9e54d04c53cec
#
_entry.id   6e076ab557b0d08a07f9e54d04c53cec
#
_cell.length_a   1.000
_cell.length_b   1.000
_cell.length_c   1.000
_cell.angle_alpha   90.00
_cell.angle_beta   90.00
_cell.angle_gamma   90.00
#
_symmetry.space_group_name_H-M   'P 1'
#
loop_
_entity.id
_entity.type
_entity.pdbx_description
1 polymer ?
#
loop_
_entity_poly.entity_id
_entity_poly.type
_entity_poly.pdbx_seq_one_letter_code
_entity_poly.pdbx_strand_id
1 'polypeptide(L)'
;MADGVPPSDVYEVLSTPAGLDRAFKKLDSIKANLIFWEAGAQPPQMLADGEVVMTTAYNGRIFNAQVKENKPFEIIWDHQVYNMDYYAILKGTKKKATALDFLKFSTSTQALADQASWISYGPTRKSSVPLIKTYTGTDIQMAPHMPTAPANFKNALATDDEWWADHQDEVLKRYSAWMAK
;
A
#
# COMPACT_ATOMS: atom_id res chain seq x y z
N MET A 1 8.38 -5.83 -11.72
CA MET A 1 7.41 -6.94 -11.73
C MET A 1 6.64 -7.02 -13.06
N ALA A 2 5.97 -5.99 -13.52
CA ALA A 2 5.20 -6.02 -14.79
C ALA A 2 5.98 -6.44 -16.07
N ASP A 3 7.28 -6.60 -15.96
CA ASP A 3 8.22 -7.01 -17.02
C ASP A 3 8.91 -8.36 -16.70
N GLY A 4 8.32 -9.17 -15.83
CA GLY A 4 8.78 -10.52 -15.50
C GLY A 4 9.90 -10.58 -14.45
N VAL A 5 10.25 -9.48 -13.78
CA VAL A 5 11.17 -9.51 -12.64
C VAL A 5 10.41 -9.99 -11.40
N PRO A 6 10.84 -11.08 -10.74
CA PRO A 6 10.17 -11.55 -9.51
C PRO A 6 10.30 -10.52 -8.39
N PRO A 7 9.34 -10.47 -7.44
CA PRO A 7 9.37 -9.51 -6.33
C PRO A 7 10.68 -9.51 -5.54
N SER A 8 11.31 -10.69 -5.35
CA SER A 8 12.59 -10.84 -4.64
C SER A 8 13.75 -10.05 -5.26
N ASP A 9 13.72 -9.83 -6.57
CA ASP A 9 14.86 -9.32 -7.33
C ASP A 9 14.66 -7.86 -7.77
N VAL A 10 13.48 -7.27 -7.46
CA VAL A 10 13.11 -5.94 -7.97
C VAL A 10 14.13 -4.88 -7.58
N TYR A 11 14.51 -4.79 -6.32
CA TYR A 11 15.42 -3.76 -5.84
C TYR A 11 16.87 -4.00 -6.28
N GLU A 12 17.30 -5.25 -6.39
CA GLU A 12 18.61 -5.60 -6.97
C GLU A 12 18.68 -5.14 -8.43
N VAL A 13 17.67 -5.44 -9.23
CA VAL A 13 17.60 -4.99 -10.63
C VAL A 13 17.56 -3.46 -10.72
N LEU A 14 16.74 -2.78 -9.90
CA LEU A 14 16.61 -1.32 -9.91
C LEU A 14 17.89 -0.60 -9.44
N SER A 15 18.77 -1.26 -8.70
CA SER A 15 20.07 -0.72 -8.28
C SER A 15 21.05 -0.55 -9.43
N THR A 16 20.69 -1.00 -10.63
CA THR A 16 21.52 -0.86 -11.82
C THR A 16 20.96 0.16 -12.82
N PRO A 17 21.80 0.92 -13.54
CA PRO A 17 21.32 1.84 -14.58
C PRO A 17 20.45 1.13 -15.63
N ALA A 18 20.84 -0.08 -16.04
CA ALA A 18 20.08 -0.89 -17.01
C ALA A 18 18.71 -1.31 -16.47
N GLY A 19 18.60 -1.60 -15.18
CA GLY A 19 17.33 -1.94 -14.52
C GLY A 19 16.39 -0.76 -14.43
N LEU A 20 16.91 0.44 -14.10
CA LEU A 20 16.12 1.68 -14.15
C LEU A 20 15.67 1.99 -15.58
N ASP A 21 16.54 1.83 -16.60
CA ASP A 21 16.18 2.00 -18.01
C ASP A 21 15.05 1.04 -18.41
N ARG A 22 15.14 -0.21 -17.99
CA ARG A 22 14.11 -1.22 -18.22
C ARG A 22 12.77 -0.82 -17.59
N ALA A 23 12.77 -0.31 -16.35
CA ALA A 23 11.58 0.14 -15.67
C ALA A 23 10.91 1.32 -16.40
N PHE A 24 11.69 2.34 -16.78
CA PHE A 24 11.15 3.49 -17.51
C PHE A 24 10.68 3.13 -18.92
N LYS A 25 11.37 2.22 -19.62
CA LYS A 25 10.91 1.68 -20.91
C LYS A 25 9.55 0.97 -20.77
N LYS A 26 9.33 0.27 -19.66
CA LYS A 26 8.02 -0.34 -19.38
C LYS A 26 6.95 0.72 -19.14
N LEU A 27 7.26 1.78 -18.38
CA LEU A 27 6.36 2.92 -18.19
C LEU A 27 6.04 3.65 -19.50
N ASP A 28 7.03 3.82 -20.39
CA ASP A 28 6.82 4.40 -21.73
C ASP A 28 5.76 3.64 -22.54
N SER A 29 5.71 2.32 -22.41
CA SER A 29 4.77 1.48 -23.17
C SER A 29 3.30 1.70 -22.80
N ILE A 30 3.02 2.32 -21.66
CA ILE A 30 1.67 2.57 -21.17
C ILE A 30 1.37 4.06 -20.99
N LYS A 31 2.37 4.94 -21.12
CA LYS A 31 2.29 6.37 -20.77
C LYS A 31 1.10 7.08 -21.41
N ALA A 32 0.82 6.82 -22.67
CA ALA A 32 -0.28 7.44 -23.39
C ALA A 32 -1.68 7.15 -22.82
N ASN A 33 -1.80 6.11 -22.00
CA ASN A 33 -3.04 5.68 -21.37
C ASN A 33 -3.07 5.94 -19.86
N LEU A 34 -2.11 6.69 -19.31
CA LEU A 34 -2.04 6.97 -17.88
C LEU A 34 -2.67 8.33 -17.56
N ILE A 35 -3.48 8.32 -16.50
CA ILE A 35 -3.89 9.52 -15.78
C ILE A 35 -3.24 9.46 -14.41
N PHE A 36 -2.52 10.52 -14.05
CA PHE A 36 -1.78 10.58 -12.79
C PHE A 36 -2.64 11.21 -11.70
N TRP A 37 -2.58 10.63 -10.51
CA TRP A 37 -3.24 11.16 -9.34
C TRP A 37 -2.21 11.57 -8.26
N GLU A 38 -2.55 12.56 -7.45
CA GLU A 38 -1.69 13.09 -6.39
C GLU A 38 -2.25 12.83 -4.99
N ALA A 39 -3.57 12.77 -4.85
CA ALA A 39 -4.23 12.54 -3.56
C ALA A 39 -4.95 11.19 -3.53
N GLY A 40 -4.80 10.44 -2.42
CA GLY A 40 -5.37 9.09 -2.28
C GLY A 40 -6.90 9.00 -2.36
N ALA A 41 -7.62 10.12 -2.38
CA ALA A 41 -9.06 10.15 -2.62
C ALA A 41 -9.42 10.15 -4.11
N GLN A 42 -8.50 10.52 -5.01
CA GLN A 42 -8.77 10.62 -6.45
C GLN A 42 -9.00 9.26 -7.12
N PRO A 43 -8.20 8.19 -6.89
CA PRO A 43 -8.37 6.92 -7.60
C PRO A 43 -9.76 6.30 -7.49
N PRO A 44 -10.39 6.16 -6.30
CA PRO A 44 -11.75 5.64 -6.22
C PRO A 44 -12.78 6.53 -6.91
N GLN A 45 -12.59 7.86 -6.92
CA GLN A 45 -13.48 8.78 -7.63
C GLN A 45 -13.36 8.61 -9.15
N MET A 46 -12.14 8.56 -9.68
CA MET A 46 -11.89 8.35 -11.12
C MET A 46 -12.47 7.03 -11.63
N LEU A 47 -12.41 5.96 -10.81
CA LEU A 47 -13.08 4.69 -11.11
C LEU A 47 -14.60 4.85 -11.09
N ALA A 48 -15.16 5.56 -10.10
CA ALA A 48 -16.59 5.75 -9.96
C ALA A 48 -17.21 6.57 -11.10
N ASP A 49 -16.45 7.55 -11.59
CA ASP A 49 -16.86 8.44 -12.70
C ASP A 49 -16.58 7.82 -14.09
N GLY A 50 -15.91 6.65 -14.12
CA GLY A 50 -15.56 5.98 -15.38
C GLY A 50 -14.45 6.66 -16.17
N GLU A 51 -13.69 7.57 -15.55
CA GLU A 51 -12.52 8.20 -16.17
C GLU A 51 -11.40 7.19 -16.43
N VAL A 52 -11.29 6.18 -15.54
CA VAL A 52 -10.36 5.07 -15.67
C VAL A 52 -11.06 3.74 -15.42
N VAL A 53 -10.58 2.67 -16.04
CA VAL A 53 -11.07 1.30 -15.82
C VAL A 53 -10.22 0.51 -14.84
N MET A 54 -9.01 0.99 -14.56
CA MET A 54 -8.06 0.39 -13.63
C MET A 54 -7.17 1.50 -13.04
N THR A 55 -6.79 1.37 -11.77
CA THR A 55 -5.90 2.33 -11.12
C THR A 55 -5.11 1.67 -10.00
N THR A 56 -3.98 2.26 -9.64
CA THR A 56 -3.33 1.99 -8.34
C THR A 56 -4.05 2.80 -7.26
N ALA A 57 -4.27 2.21 -6.09
CA ALA A 57 -4.96 2.88 -4.99
C ALA A 57 -4.55 2.29 -3.64
N TYR A 58 -4.77 3.04 -2.58
CA TYR A 58 -4.71 2.48 -1.22
C TYR A 58 -5.90 1.55 -1.00
N ASN A 59 -5.64 0.30 -0.62
CA ASN A 59 -6.65 -0.74 -0.50
C ASN A 59 -7.80 -0.36 0.45
N GLY A 60 -7.52 0.35 1.55
CA GLY A 60 -8.56 0.81 2.48
C GLY A 60 -9.54 1.81 1.85
N ARG A 61 -9.10 2.60 0.86
CA ARG A 61 -9.96 3.51 0.10
C ARG A 61 -10.92 2.74 -0.81
N ILE A 62 -10.41 1.72 -1.49
CA ILE A 62 -11.24 0.86 -2.35
C ILE A 62 -12.22 0.04 -1.51
N PHE A 63 -11.77 -0.54 -0.40
CA PHE A 63 -12.64 -1.25 0.54
C PHE A 63 -13.81 -0.36 1.03
N ASN A 64 -13.54 0.89 1.41
CA ASN A 64 -14.59 1.82 1.81
C ASN A 64 -15.59 2.10 0.69
N ALA A 65 -15.12 2.31 -0.54
CA ALA A 65 -15.99 2.51 -1.70
C ALA A 65 -16.86 1.27 -1.98
N GLN A 66 -16.31 0.07 -1.88
CA GLN A 66 -17.07 -1.18 -2.00
C GLN A 66 -18.16 -1.31 -0.94
N VAL A 67 -17.80 -1.10 0.34
CA VAL A 67 -18.65 -1.46 1.47
C VAL A 67 -19.64 -0.36 1.85
N LYS A 68 -19.22 0.92 1.83
CA LYS A 68 -20.07 2.05 2.22
C LYS A 68 -20.85 2.64 1.06
N GLU A 69 -20.26 2.63 -0.13
CA GLU A 69 -20.81 3.29 -1.31
C GLU A 69 -21.38 2.30 -2.34
N ASN A 70 -21.28 0.99 -2.06
CA ASN A 70 -21.71 -0.10 -2.94
C ASN A 70 -21.13 0.00 -4.36
N LYS A 71 -19.88 0.49 -4.48
CA LYS A 71 -19.22 0.58 -5.78
C LYS A 71 -18.78 -0.82 -6.23
N PRO A 72 -18.98 -1.19 -7.50
CA PRO A 72 -18.65 -2.51 -8.04
C PRO A 72 -17.15 -2.62 -8.37
N PHE A 73 -16.30 -2.30 -7.40
CA PHE A 73 -14.85 -2.35 -7.54
C PHE A 73 -14.32 -3.71 -7.12
N GLU A 74 -13.23 -4.13 -7.73
CA GLU A 74 -12.46 -5.31 -7.35
C GLU A 74 -11.00 -4.94 -7.12
N ILE A 75 -10.37 -5.55 -6.11
CA ILE A 75 -8.94 -5.37 -5.83
C ILE A 75 -8.19 -6.55 -6.43
N ILE A 76 -7.28 -6.26 -7.34
CA ILE A 76 -6.31 -7.21 -7.87
C ILE A 76 -5.11 -7.20 -6.92
N TRP A 77 -4.97 -8.25 -6.12
CA TRP A 77 -3.91 -8.37 -5.12
C TRP A 77 -2.58 -8.84 -5.68
N ASP A 78 -2.60 -9.46 -6.85
CA ASP A 78 -1.37 -9.96 -7.47
C ASP A 78 -0.40 -8.81 -7.75
N HIS A 79 0.84 -8.99 -7.32
CA HIS A 79 1.88 -7.96 -7.40
C HIS A 79 1.57 -6.66 -6.63
N GLN A 80 0.81 -6.74 -5.55
CA GLN A 80 0.64 -5.60 -4.66
C GLN A 80 1.99 -5.11 -4.12
N VAL A 81 2.12 -3.80 -3.95
CA VAL A 81 3.24 -3.19 -3.20
C VAL A 81 2.73 -2.82 -1.82
N TYR A 82 3.43 -3.25 -0.78
CA TYR A 82 3.07 -2.92 0.60
C TYR A 82 4.22 -2.24 1.33
N ASN A 83 3.86 -1.37 2.25
CA ASN A 83 4.76 -0.73 3.19
C ASN A 83 4.28 -0.91 4.61
N MET A 84 5.16 -0.68 5.57
CA MET A 84 4.85 -0.67 7.00
C MET A 84 4.61 0.76 7.45
N ASP A 85 3.55 0.97 8.23
CA ASP A 85 3.35 2.25 8.91
C ASP A 85 4.09 2.23 10.25
N TYR A 86 4.70 3.36 10.61
CA TYR A 86 5.53 3.51 11.80
C TYR A 86 4.96 4.56 12.75
N TYR A 87 5.00 4.26 14.03
CA TYR A 87 4.85 5.27 15.06
C TYR A 87 6.19 5.96 15.33
N ALA A 88 6.17 7.27 15.47
CA ALA A 88 7.35 8.04 15.86
C ALA A 88 7.07 8.88 17.09
N ILE A 89 8.05 8.95 18.00
CA ILE A 89 8.02 9.84 19.14
C ILE A 89 8.95 11.02 18.85
N LEU A 90 8.39 12.23 18.82
CA LEU A 90 9.16 13.42 18.49
C LEU A 90 10.26 13.67 19.53
N LYS A 91 11.47 13.96 19.03
CA LYS A 91 12.60 14.34 19.88
C LYS A 91 12.26 15.58 20.70
N GLY A 92 12.56 15.54 22.00
CA GLY A 92 12.30 16.66 22.90
C GLY A 92 10.91 16.69 23.53
N THR A 93 10.02 15.74 23.18
CA THR A 93 8.71 15.66 23.87
C THR A 93 8.87 15.48 25.37
N LYS A 94 8.08 16.23 26.16
CA LYS A 94 7.98 16.06 27.62
C LYS A 94 7.06 14.91 28.04
N LYS A 95 6.35 14.28 27.09
CA LYS A 95 5.36 13.21 27.32
C LYS A 95 5.84 11.84 26.85
N LYS A 96 7.14 11.58 26.88
CA LYS A 96 7.73 10.34 26.35
C LYS A 96 7.16 9.08 27.02
N ALA A 97 6.99 9.09 28.35
CA ALA A 97 6.40 7.96 29.08
C ALA A 97 4.99 7.64 28.59
N THR A 98 4.11 8.64 28.53
CA THR A 98 2.73 8.48 28.03
C THR A 98 2.70 8.00 26.58
N ALA A 99 3.61 8.50 25.72
CA ALA A 99 3.72 8.04 24.34
C ALA A 99 4.12 6.57 24.26
N LEU A 100 5.06 6.11 25.10
CA LEU A 100 5.44 4.69 25.18
C LEU A 100 4.29 3.80 25.67
N ASP A 101 3.51 4.26 26.66
CA ASP A 101 2.33 3.53 27.14
C ASP A 101 1.28 3.42 26.02
N PHE A 102 1.04 4.50 25.27
CA PHE A 102 0.17 4.47 24.11
C PHE A 102 0.68 3.49 23.03
N LEU A 103 1.96 3.51 22.71
CA LEU A 103 2.56 2.57 21.75
C LEU A 103 2.37 1.13 22.19
N LYS A 104 2.64 0.83 23.47
CA LYS A 104 2.45 -0.52 24.02
C LYS A 104 0.99 -0.98 23.90
N PHE A 105 0.04 -0.09 24.15
CA PHE A 105 -1.39 -0.37 23.99
C PHE A 105 -1.75 -0.57 22.50
N SER A 106 -1.46 0.43 21.65
CA SER A 106 -1.88 0.45 20.24
C SER A 106 -1.25 -0.66 19.39
N THR A 107 -0.05 -1.15 19.77
CA THR A 107 0.62 -2.27 19.12
C THR A 107 0.34 -3.62 19.80
N SER A 108 -0.57 -3.69 20.76
CA SER A 108 -0.95 -4.96 21.38
C SER A 108 -1.71 -5.87 20.39
N THR A 109 -1.70 -7.16 20.66
CA THR A 109 -2.40 -8.16 19.83
C THR A 109 -3.88 -7.80 19.63
N GLN A 110 -4.56 -7.42 20.70
CA GLN A 110 -5.99 -7.10 20.65
C GLN A 110 -6.24 -5.77 19.92
N ALA A 111 -5.50 -4.71 20.23
CA ALA A 111 -5.72 -3.39 19.62
C ALA A 111 -5.50 -3.42 18.09
N LEU A 112 -4.50 -4.17 17.62
CA LEU A 112 -4.29 -4.33 16.17
C LEU A 112 -5.39 -5.16 15.50
N ALA A 113 -5.95 -6.15 16.19
CA ALA A 113 -7.11 -6.89 15.68
C ALA A 113 -8.38 -6.02 15.65
N ASP A 114 -8.57 -5.21 16.69
CA ASP A 114 -9.70 -4.29 16.76
C ASP A 114 -9.61 -3.20 15.67
N GLN A 115 -8.42 -2.68 15.39
CA GLN A 115 -8.20 -1.75 14.28
C GLN A 115 -8.59 -2.37 12.94
N ALA A 116 -8.27 -3.64 12.71
CA ALA A 116 -8.65 -4.36 11.50
C ALA A 116 -10.17 -4.50 11.31
N SER A 117 -10.97 -4.28 12.34
CA SER A 117 -12.44 -4.20 12.24
C SER A 117 -12.97 -2.85 11.73
N TRP A 118 -12.11 -1.85 11.57
CA TRP A 118 -12.46 -0.51 11.10
C TRP A 118 -11.85 -0.16 9.74
N ILE A 119 -10.72 -0.78 9.41
CA ILE A 119 -10.01 -0.52 8.17
C ILE A 119 -9.34 -1.80 7.68
N SER A 120 -9.34 -2.04 6.38
CA SER A 120 -8.74 -3.23 5.76
C SER A 120 -7.22 -3.15 5.66
N TYR A 121 -6.55 -2.79 6.76
CA TYR A 121 -5.09 -2.81 6.86
C TYR A 121 -4.65 -4.02 7.70
N GLY A 122 -3.67 -4.75 7.18
CA GLY A 122 -3.19 -5.96 7.84
C GLY A 122 -2.44 -5.65 9.14
N PRO A 123 -2.77 -6.33 10.26
CA PRO A 123 -2.02 -6.15 11.49
C PRO A 123 -0.58 -6.65 11.33
N THR A 124 0.37 -5.94 11.94
CA THR A 124 1.79 -6.29 11.94
C THR A 124 2.14 -7.43 12.90
N ARG A 125 1.20 -7.86 13.76
CA ARG A 125 1.37 -9.00 14.65
C ARG A 125 0.64 -10.23 14.11
N LYS A 126 1.37 -11.33 13.93
CA LYS A 126 0.78 -12.63 13.58
C LYS A 126 -0.29 -13.10 14.57
N SER A 127 -0.11 -12.81 15.86
CA SER A 127 -1.07 -13.13 16.91
C SER A 127 -2.41 -12.39 16.81
N SER A 128 -2.47 -11.28 16.08
CA SER A 128 -3.70 -10.51 15.85
C SER A 128 -4.58 -11.13 14.74
N VAL A 129 -3.97 -11.83 13.79
CA VAL A 129 -4.66 -12.36 12.61
C VAL A 129 -5.87 -13.24 12.96
N PRO A 130 -5.79 -14.23 13.88
CA PRO A 130 -6.93 -15.07 14.22
C PRO A 130 -8.02 -14.34 15.00
N LEU A 131 -7.76 -13.12 15.47
CA LEU A 131 -8.73 -12.29 16.22
C LEU A 131 -9.46 -11.30 15.33
N ILE A 132 -9.13 -11.18 14.05
CA ILE A 132 -9.82 -10.33 13.09
C ILE A 132 -11.23 -10.86 12.88
N LYS A 133 -12.22 -9.98 13.06
CA LYS A 133 -13.64 -10.29 12.95
C LYS A 133 -14.27 -9.60 11.73
N THR A 134 -15.52 -9.22 11.88
CA THR A 134 -16.28 -8.47 10.88
C THR A 134 -15.96 -6.98 10.89
N TYR A 135 -16.24 -6.31 9.78
CA TYR A 135 -16.28 -4.85 9.73
C TYR A 135 -17.33 -4.33 10.71
N THR A 136 -16.96 -3.37 11.52
CA THR A 136 -17.80 -2.90 12.63
C THR A 136 -19.19 -2.47 12.16
N GLY A 137 -20.21 -3.02 12.80
CA GLY A 137 -21.61 -2.76 12.46
C GLY A 137 -22.16 -3.52 11.24
N THR A 138 -21.42 -4.52 10.74
CA THR A 138 -21.83 -5.35 9.59
C THR A 138 -21.48 -6.82 9.80
N ASP A 139 -21.92 -7.69 8.88
CA ASP A 139 -21.55 -9.11 8.84
C ASP A 139 -20.37 -9.39 7.88
N ILE A 140 -19.72 -8.35 7.35
CA ILE A 140 -18.63 -8.47 6.38
C ILE A 140 -17.37 -8.96 7.10
N GLN A 141 -16.90 -10.14 6.72
CA GLN A 141 -15.67 -10.72 7.26
C GLN A 141 -14.45 -9.93 6.78
N MET A 142 -13.64 -9.40 7.70
CA MET A 142 -12.50 -8.55 7.34
C MET A 142 -11.28 -9.32 6.83
N ALA A 143 -11.09 -10.56 7.28
CA ALA A 143 -9.90 -11.35 6.93
C ALA A 143 -9.62 -11.44 5.41
N PRO A 144 -10.60 -11.69 4.52
CA PRO A 144 -10.37 -11.73 3.08
C PRO A 144 -9.96 -10.38 2.47
N HIS A 145 -10.29 -9.27 3.12
CA HIS A 145 -9.98 -7.91 2.67
C HIS A 145 -8.64 -7.37 3.16
N MET A 146 -7.90 -8.18 3.94
CA MET A 146 -6.58 -7.78 4.41
C MET A 146 -5.51 -7.99 3.33
N PRO A 147 -4.63 -7.01 3.08
CA PRO A 147 -3.52 -7.17 2.15
C PRO A 147 -2.59 -8.32 2.57
N THR A 148 -2.50 -8.60 3.86
CA THR A 148 -1.68 -9.67 4.46
C THR A 148 -2.37 -11.03 4.53
N ALA A 149 -3.60 -11.17 4.03
CA ALA A 149 -4.24 -12.48 3.93
C ALA A 149 -3.41 -13.41 3.02
N PRO A 150 -3.23 -14.70 3.38
CA PRO A 150 -2.36 -15.60 2.61
C PRO A 150 -2.68 -15.67 1.12
N ALA A 151 -3.97 -15.59 0.77
CA ALA A 151 -4.41 -15.59 -0.63
C ALA A 151 -3.97 -14.33 -1.38
N ASN A 152 -3.95 -13.18 -0.70
CA ASN A 152 -3.67 -11.87 -1.27
C ASN A 152 -2.17 -11.55 -1.32
N PHE A 153 -1.34 -12.28 -0.55
CA PHE A 153 0.06 -11.92 -0.26
C PHE A 153 1.09 -12.65 -1.12
N LYS A 154 0.67 -13.51 -2.06
CA LYS A 154 1.55 -14.45 -2.77
C LYS A 154 2.70 -13.81 -3.53
N ASN A 155 2.46 -12.73 -4.26
CA ASN A 155 3.44 -12.04 -5.10
C ASN A 155 3.62 -10.59 -4.63
N ALA A 156 3.47 -10.34 -3.33
CA ALA A 156 3.60 -9.01 -2.76
C ALA A 156 5.06 -8.54 -2.75
N LEU A 157 5.27 -7.26 -3.08
CA LEU A 157 6.55 -6.59 -2.97
C LEU A 157 6.55 -5.70 -1.73
N ALA A 158 7.49 -5.94 -0.82
CA ALA A 158 7.76 -5.00 0.26
C ALA A 158 8.43 -3.74 -0.28
N THR A 159 8.00 -2.56 0.17
CA THR A 159 8.81 -1.35 -0.01
C THR A 159 10.11 -1.51 0.79
N ASP A 160 11.24 -1.31 0.13
CA ASP A 160 12.57 -1.32 0.76
C ASP A 160 12.95 0.11 1.13
N ASP A 161 12.74 0.45 2.39
CA ASP A 161 12.97 1.81 2.90
C ASP A 161 14.46 2.21 2.84
N GLU A 162 15.39 1.26 3.00
CA GLU A 162 16.84 1.52 2.91
C GLU A 162 17.22 1.82 1.45
N TRP A 163 16.73 1.00 0.53
CA TRP A 163 16.95 1.26 -0.89
C TRP A 163 16.41 2.62 -1.32
N TRP A 164 15.20 2.97 -0.90
CA TRP A 164 14.61 4.27 -1.21
C TRP A 164 15.38 5.42 -0.58
N ALA A 165 15.89 5.27 0.65
CA ALA A 165 16.73 6.30 1.28
C ALA A 165 17.98 6.64 0.45
N ASP A 166 18.56 5.63 -0.20
CA ASP A 166 19.79 5.80 -0.99
C ASP A 166 19.52 6.27 -2.44
N HIS A 167 18.38 5.91 -3.03
CA HIS A 167 18.12 6.10 -4.47
C HIS A 167 16.99 7.09 -4.80
N GLN A 168 16.26 7.57 -3.80
CA GLN A 168 15.06 8.40 -4.02
C GLN A 168 15.34 9.63 -4.89
N ASP A 169 16.41 10.36 -4.63
CA ASP A 169 16.73 11.62 -5.33
C ASP A 169 16.99 11.37 -6.81
N GLU A 170 17.73 10.32 -7.15
CA GLU A 170 18.00 9.94 -8.53
C GLU A 170 16.72 9.50 -9.25
N VAL A 171 15.96 8.62 -8.63
CA VAL A 171 14.72 8.09 -9.20
C VAL A 171 13.68 9.19 -9.42
N LEU A 172 13.48 10.09 -8.43
CA LEU A 172 12.54 11.21 -8.55
C LEU A 172 12.96 12.22 -9.62
N LYS A 173 14.25 12.53 -9.72
CA LYS A 173 14.77 13.39 -10.79
C LYS A 173 14.47 12.79 -12.16
N ARG A 174 14.72 11.50 -12.32
CA ARG A 174 14.46 10.78 -13.55
C ARG A 174 12.97 10.68 -13.87
N TYR A 175 12.14 10.41 -12.85
CA TYR A 175 10.69 10.37 -12.97
C TYR A 175 10.12 11.73 -13.38
N SER A 176 10.56 12.81 -12.76
CA SER A 176 10.12 14.15 -13.11
C SER A 176 10.48 14.52 -14.56
N ALA A 177 11.68 14.17 -15.00
CA ALA A 177 12.10 14.37 -16.40
C ALA A 177 11.29 13.48 -17.37
N TRP A 178 10.89 12.30 -16.96
CA TRP A 178 10.04 11.40 -17.74
C TRP A 178 8.60 11.93 -17.84
N MET A 179 8.06 12.45 -16.75
CA MET A 179 6.72 13.07 -16.74
C MET A 179 6.61 14.27 -17.67
N ALA A 180 7.69 15.06 -17.78
CA ALA A 180 7.73 16.28 -18.61
C ALA A 180 7.79 16.03 -20.13
N LYS A 181 8.09 14.81 -20.56
CA LYS A 181 8.08 14.40 -21.98
C LYS A 181 6.66 14.09 -22.45
#